data_d97ece9be9c7caaa95764a5b6426ae44
#
_entry.id   d97ece9be9c7caaa95764a5b6426ae44
#
_cell.length_a   1.000
_cell.length_b   1.000
_cell.length_c   1.000
_cell.angle_alpha   90.00
_cell.angle_beta   90.00
_cell.angle_gamma   90.00
#
_symmetry.space_group_name_H-M   'P 1'
#
loop_
_entity.id
_entity.type
_entity.pdbx_description
1 polymer ?
#
loop_
_entity_poly.entity_id
_entity_poly.type
_entity_poly.pdbx_seq_one_letter_code
_entity_poly.pdbx_strand_id
1 'polypeptide(L)'
;MIEFKTIKWKNFLSTGNNFTEVNLNDHNKTLIIGENGAGKSTILDALCFGLFNKPFRKITKSQLINSVNLADCRVEIQFAIGKVDWQINRGMKPTVFEIYKNGVQLNQSASAAEQQKWFEQNVLKLNYKSFTQIVVLGSSTFVPFMQLPAAGRREVIEDILDIRIFSAMNTVLKDRIKENKEAVSEIDYSISLLKDKVDVQKRFIEDLKKQGEDNVTLWQEEITKLELDIKSSHLELERYMRDIDTMTHQMNDLPNPQKELDKLNEFHIKFRSKIRDMESSIKFLTSNDVCPTCNQDITEEFKNHNITSGKEKITKLESALEDIDSKEKTLTDSLNQRNTIQKEINQVQNKINNCFSAINWKQNKVKETENQIQSIKSNTDNVDREREKMKTLIEQGKGQELQRRQIAKRSTELKIIADILKDGGVKSTIIRKYLPVMNTLINKHLQELEFYVNFNLDDTFNETIKSRFRDEFSYASFSEGEKMRIDLALLFTWREVAKLKNSVNTNILILDEIFDSSLDGNGTADFINILRTVTDGNNVFVISHKEDMLHDKFDNVIQFKKVKNFSKPFQTNGTTT
;
A
#
# COMPACT_ATOMS: atom_id res chain seq x y z
N MET A 1 21.43 -3.63 0.57
CA MET A 1 21.72 -2.19 0.63
C MET A 1 22.10 -1.71 -0.76
N ILE A 2 21.62 -0.56 -1.18
CA ILE A 2 22.09 0.14 -2.38
C ILE A 2 23.21 1.06 -1.95
N GLU A 3 24.40 0.83 -2.47
CA GLU A 3 25.58 1.63 -2.18
C GLU A 3 25.86 2.56 -3.37
N PHE A 4 25.45 3.81 -3.26
CA PHE A 4 25.76 4.84 -4.24
C PHE A 4 27.25 5.20 -4.14
N LYS A 5 27.93 5.18 -5.30
CA LYS A 5 29.37 5.44 -5.40
C LYS A 5 29.63 6.84 -5.94
N THR A 6 29.15 7.13 -7.14
CA THR A 6 29.38 8.41 -7.79
C THR A 6 28.14 8.89 -8.54
N ILE A 7 28.01 10.20 -8.61
CA ILE A 7 27.06 10.87 -9.49
C ILE A 7 27.78 11.91 -10.33
N LYS A 8 27.48 11.95 -11.63
CA LYS A 8 28.02 12.92 -12.59
C LYS A 8 26.88 13.53 -13.38
N TRP A 9 26.99 14.83 -13.65
CA TRP A 9 26.01 15.49 -14.52
C TRP A 9 26.65 16.61 -15.31
N LYS A 10 26.11 16.88 -16.51
CA LYS A 10 26.52 18.00 -17.39
C LYS A 10 25.31 18.59 -18.11
N ASN A 11 25.41 19.83 -18.48
CA ASN A 11 24.32 20.58 -19.15
C ASN A 11 22.98 20.46 -18.39
N PHE A 12 23.06 20.36 -17.10
CA PHE A 12 21.93 20.12 -16.20
C PHE A 12 21.72 21.32 -15.29
N LEU A 13 20.56 21.98 -15.37
CA LEU A 13 20.26 23.23 -14.66
C LEU A 13 21.35 24.29 -14.88
N SER A 14 22.03 24.69 -13.81
CA SER A 14 23.08 25.73 -13.86
C SER A 14 24.47 25.21 -14.22
N THR A 15 24.64 23.90 -14.50
CA THR A 15 25.95 23.33 -14.85
C THR A 15 26.21 23.37 -16.35
N GLY A 16 27.48 23.56 -16.74
CA GLY A 16 27.90 23.63 -18.15
C GLY A 16 28.19 22.26 -18.77
N ASN A 17 28.92 22.29 -19.89
CA ASN A 17 29.20 21.08 -20.70
C ASN A 17 30.23 20.11 -20.11
N ASN A 18 30.98 20.53 -19.10
CA ASN A 18 31.88 19.64 -18.39
C ASN A 18 31.12 18.88 -17.30
N PHE A 19 31.44 17.61 -17.12
CA PHE A 19 30.84 16.84 -16.04
C PHE A 19 31.22 17.43 -14.69
N THR A 20 30.20 17.65 -13.88
CA THR A 20 30.30 17.85 -12.45
C THR A 20 30.22 16.46 -11.81
N GLU A 21 31.18 16.08 -11.01
CA GLU A 21 31.27 14.79 -10.34
C GLU A 21 31.23 14.96 -8.83
N VAL A 22 30.48 14.13 -8.15
CA VAL A 22 30.43 14.04 -6.70
C VAL A 22 30.53 12.58 -6.29
N ASN A 23 31.54 12.28 -5.46
CA ASN A 23 31.68 10.97 -4.83
C ASN A 23 30.73 10.88 -3.64
N LEU A 24 29.98 9.80 -3.56
CA LEU A 24 28.90 9.62 -2.59
C LEU A 24 29.28 8.68 -1.42
N ASN A 25 30.47 8.06 -1.48
CA ASN A 25 30.93 7.08 -0.48
C ASN A 25 32.33 7.34 0.10
N ASP A 26 32.97 8.46 -0.24
CA ASP A 26 34.33 8.74 0.23
C ASP A 26 34.39 9.23 1.69
N HIS A 27 33.35 9.91 2.15
CA HIS A 27 33.28 10.52 3.46
C HIS A 27 31.94 10.31 4.14
N ASN A 28 31.97 10.09 5.46
CA ASN A 28 30.74 9.86 6.22
C ASN A 28 29.87 11.13 6.32
N LYS A 29 30.48 12.30 6.35
CA LYS A 29 29.79 13.59 6.46
C LYS A 29 30.37 14.58 5.48
N THR A 30 29.57 14.98 4.52
CA THR A 30 29.93 15.99 3.52
C THR A 30 29.00 17.19 3.62
N LEU A 31 29.59 18.36 3.75
CA LEU A 31 28.91 19.63 3.72
C LEU A 31 28.97 20.21 2.30
N ILE A 32 27.82 20.59 1.74
CA ILE A 32 27.70 21.27 0.45
C ILE A 32 27.28 22.72 0.72
N ILE A 33 28.17 23.65 0.42
CA ILE A 33 27.99 25.09 0.65
C ILE A 33 28.04 25.89 -0.65
N GLY A 34 27.63 27.12 -0.57
CA GLY A 34 27.71 28.10 -1.66
C GLY A 34 26.56 29.10 -1.60
N GLU A 35 26.68 30.16 -2.37
CA GLU A 35 25.65 31.21 -2.47
C GLU A 35 24.31 30.69 -3.00
N ASN A 36 23.25 31.46 -2.78
CA ASN A 36 21.93 31.13 -3.34
C ASN A 36 22.00 31.12 -4.87
N GLY A 37 21.46 30.04 -5.45
CA GLY A 37 21.53 29.83 -6.90
C GLY A 37 22.87 29.32 -7.43
N ALA A 38 23.86 29.00 -6.56
CA ALA A 38 25.15 28.42 -6.96
C ALA A 38 25.03 26.95 -7.46
N GLY A 39 23.90 26.30 -7.28
CA GLY A 39 23.66 24.94 -7.77
C GLY A 39 23.82 23.86 -6.73
N LYS A 40 23.80 24.17 -5.43
CA LYS A 40 23.93 23.22 -4.32
C LYS A 40 22.93 22.06 -4.41
N SER A 41 21.64 22.35 -4.48
CA SER A 41 20.58 21.33 -4.52
C SER A 41 20.41 20.66 -5.91
N THR A 42 21.27 20.99 -6.90
CA THR A 42 21.24 20.34 -8.22
C THR A 42 21.51 18.85 -8.13
N ILE A 43 22.28 18.39 -7.14
CA ILE A 43 22.54 16.98 -6.88
C ILE A 43 21.26 16.18 -6.64
N LEU A 44 20.26 16.78 -5.95
CA LEU A 44 18.96 16.14 -5.69
C LEU A 44 18.16 15.93 -6.98
N ASP A 45 18.12 16.99 -7.83
CA ASP A 45 17.46 16.87 -9.13
C ASP A 45 18.17 15.88 -10.04
N ALA A 46 19.51 15.84 -10.00
CA ALA A 46 20.30 14.90 -10.79
C ALA A 46 20.07 13.45 -10.33
N LEU A 47 20.05 13.17 -9.03
CA LEU A 47 19.71 11.86 -8.48
C LEU A 47 18.30 11.43 -8.88
N CYS A 48 17.32 12.28 -8.65
CA CYS A 48 15.93 11.97 -8.96
C CYS A 48 15.70 11.82 -10.46
N PHE A 49 16.31 12.67 -11.29
CA PHE A 49 16.21 12.54 -12.74
C PHE A 49 16.90 11.27 -13.22
N GLY A 50 18.13 11.00 -12.78
CA GLY A 50 18.88 9.80 -13.17
C GLY A 50 18.15 8.52 -12.83
N LEU A 51 17.63 8.39 -11.61
CA LEU A 51 16.98 7.17 -11.13
C LEU A 51 15.52 7.04 -11.60
N PHE A 52 14.74 8.12 -11.54
CA PHE A 52 13.27 8.07 -11.71
C PHE A 52 12.73 8.88 -12.89
N ASN A 53 13.60 9.54 -13.67
CA ASN A 53 13.19 10.38 -14.79
C ASN A 53 12.26 11.55 -14.37
N LYS A 54 12.41 12.03 -13.15
CA LYS A 54 11.61 13.12 -12.56
C LYS A 54 12.52 14.12 -11.86
N PRO A 55 12.26 15.44 -11.95
CA PRO A 55 12.95 16.40 -11.10
C PRO A 55 12.56 16.20 -9.64
N PHE A 56 13.42 16.61 -8.72
CA PHE A 56 13.09 16.71 -7.30
C PHE A 56 12.24 17.98 -7.04
N ARG A 57 12.66 19.09 -7.61
CA ARG A 57 11.93 20.36 -7.52
C ARG A 57 10.63 20.32 -8.33
N LYS A 58 9.67 21.21 -7.99
CA LYS A 58 8.40 21.39 -8.72
C LYS A 58 8.61 22.16 -10.03
N ILE A 59 9.45 21.61 -10.91
CA ILE A 59 9.74 22.15 -12.25
C ILE A 59 9.44 21.10 -13.32
N THR A 60 9.30 21.54 -14.57
CA THR A 60 9.11 20.61 -15.68
C THR A 60 10.44 19.97 -16.08
N LYS A 61 10.39 18.78 -16.68
CA LYS A 61 11.59 18.08 -17.15
C LYS A 61 12.42 18.90 -18.15
N SER A 62 11.78 19.65 -19.01
CA SER A 62 12.47 20.52 -19.97
C SER A 62 13.32 21.60 -19.31
N GLN A 63 12.93 22.06 -18.13
CA GLN A 63 13.69 23.05 -17.35
C GLN A 63 14.96 22.50 -16.70
N LEU A 64 15.14 21.18 -16.67
CA LEU A 64 16.38 20.55 -16.23
C LEU A 64 17.54 20.76 -17.20
N ILE A 65 17.26 21.00 -18.48
CA ILE A 65 18.28 21.27 -19.49
C ILE A 65 18.85 22.66 -19.25
N ASN A 66 20.18 22.76 -19.27
CA ASN A 66 20.85 24.05 -19.14
C ASN A 66 20.36 25.05 -20.21
N SER A 67 19.96 26.24 -19.77
CA SER A 67 19.33 27.24 -20.63
C SER A 67 20.29 27.93 -21.62
N VAL A 68 21.60 27.78 -21.42
CA VAL A 68 22.62 28.32 -22.33
C VAL A 68 22.97 27.32 -23.43
N ASN A 69 23.22 26.06 -23.02
CA ASN A 69 23.69 25.04 -23.96
C ASN A 69 22.53 24.32 -24.70
N LEU A 70 21.34 24.27 -24.11
CA LEU A 70 20.07 23.75 -24.65
C LEU A 70 20.12 22.29 -25.19
N ALA A 71 21.22 21.59 -25.03
CA ALA A 71 21.47 20.24 -25.56
C ALA A 71 22.38 19.42 -24.64
N ASP A 72 22.49 18.12 -24.94
CA ASP A 72 23.39 17.13 -24.33
C ASP A 72 23.37 17.14 -22.80
N CYS A 73 22.16 17.25 -22.25
CA CYS A 73 21.92 17.12 -20.81
C CYS A 73 22.08 15.65 -20.42
N ARG A 74 23.05 15.36 -19.53
CA ARG A 74 23.34 14.00 -19.09
C ARG A 74 23.51 13.91 -17.59
N VAL A 75 23.05 12.78 -17.04
CA VAL A 75 23.30 12.34 -15.66
C VAL A 75 23.74 10.88 -15.70
N GLU A 76 24.81 10.60 -14.99
CA GLU A 76 25.38 9.26 -14.82
C GLU A 76 25.45 8.95 -13.33
N ILE A 77 24.95 7.78 -12.91
CA ILE A 77 24.95 7.34 -11.52
C ILE A 77 25.55 5.95 -11.45
N GLN A 78 26.55 5.78 -10.60
CA GLN A 78 27.14 4.48 -10.30
C GLN A 78 26.79 4.07 -8.87
N PHE A 79 26.35 2.83 -8.73
CA PHE A 79 26.03 2.24 -7.43
C PHE A 79 26.22 0.74 -7.44
N ALA A 80 26.32 0.13 -6.25
CA ALA A 80 26.38 -1.32 -6.10
C ALA A 80 25.19 -1.84 -5.31
N ILE A 81 24.77 -3.06 -5.63
CA ILE A 81 23.81 -3.82 -4.84
C ILE A 81 24.42 -5.19 -4.52
N GLY A 82 24.85 -5.36 -3.28
CA GLY A 82 25.66 -6.51 -2.89
C GLY A 82 27.00 -6.52 -3.64
N LYS A 83 27.26 -7.54 -4.44
CA LYS A 83 28.47 -7.68 -5.27
C LYS A 83 28.30 -7.24 -6.71
N VAL A 84 27.16 -6.65 -7.06
CA VAL A 84 26.84 -6.28 -8.45
C VAL A 84 26.94 -4.78 -8.62
N ASP A 85 27.77 -4.35 -9.55
CA ASP A 85 27.91 -2.95 -9.95
C ASP A 85 26.88 -2.56 -10.99
N TRP A 86 26.26 -1.42 -10.77
CA TRP A 86 25.27 -0.83 -11.65
C TRP A 86 25.69 0.57 -12.07
N GLN A 87 25.43 0.90 -13.32
CA GLN A 87 25.56 2.27 -13.81
C GLN A 87 24.33 2.63 -14.62
N ILE A 88 23.86 3.85 -14.46
CA ILE A 88 22.74 4.41 -15.21
C ILE A 88 23.22 5.67 -15.89
N ASN A 89 22.96 5.75 -17.19
CA ASN A 89 23.15 6.94 -17.98
C ASN A 89 21.78 7.44 -18.46
N ARG A 90 21.44 8.65 -18.06
CA ARG A 90 20.19 9.28 -18.50
C ARG A 90 20.47 10.64 -19.11
N GLY A 91 19.79 10.92 -20.22
CA GLY A 91 19.99 12.17 -20.92
C GLY A 91 18.74 12.72 -21.60
N MET A 92 18.84 14.00 -21.94
CA MET A 92 17.85 14.70 -22.76
C MET A 92 18.58 15.50 -23.84
N LYS A 93 18.02 15.50 -25.05
CA LYS A 93 18.57 16.14 -26.25
C LYS A 93 20.03 15.77 -26.56
N PRO A 94 20.30 14.46 -26.87
CA PRO A 94 19.35 13.39 -27.21
C PRO A 94 18.79 12.67 -25.98
N THR A 95 17.65 12.01 -26.16
CA THR A 95 17.08 11.14 -25.12
C THR A 95 17.92 9.89 -24.97
N VAL A 96 18.45 9.67 -23.76
CA VAL A 96 19.27 8.50 -23.42
C VAL A 96 18.70 7.87 -22.16
N PHE A 97 18.60 6.55 -22.13
CA PHE A 97 18.34 5.77 -20.93
C PHE A 97 19.02 4.41 -21.05
N GLU A 98 20.20 4.29 -20.50
CA GLU A 98 21.03 3.10 -20.55
C GLU A 98 21.26 2.59 -19.14
N ILE A 99 21.21 1.26 -18.98
CA ILE A 99 21.45 0.57 -17.72
C ILE A 99 22.57 -0.43 -17.96
N TYR A 100 23.61 -0.36 -17.14
CA TYR A 100 24.74 -1.27 -17.18
C TYR A 100 24.76 -2.12 -15.89
N LYS A 101 25.07 -3.39 -16.04
CA LYS A 101 25.28 -4.34 -14.96
C LYS A 101 26.68 -4.93 -15.10
N ASN A 102 27.56 -4.71 -14.12
CA ASN A 102 28.98 -5.12 -14.16
C ASN A 102 29.69 -4.68 -15.47
N GLY A 103 29.42 -3.44 -15.90
CA GLY A 103 30.00 -2.86 -17.12
C GLY A 103 29.33 -3.30 -18.43
N VAL A 104 28.40 -4.25 -18.41
CA VAL A 104 27.68 -4.72 -19.60
C VAL A 104 26.34 -4.01 -19.70
N GLN A 105 26.07 -3.40 -20.84
CA GLN A 105 24.79 -2.74 -21.12
C GLN A 105 23.68 -3.79 -21.23
N LEU A 106 22.58 -3.57 -20.52
CA LEU A 106 21.40 -4.41 -20.63
C LEU A 106 20.60 -4.08 -21.87
N ASN A 107 20.02 -5.10 -22.50
CA ASN A 107 19.13 -4.92 -23.62
C ASN A 107 17.94 -4.02 -23.23
N GLN A 108 17.69 -3.01 -24.05
CA GLN A 108 16.59 -2.09 -23.82
C GLN A 108 15.25 -2.77 -24.19
N SER A 109 14.24 -2.58 -23.34
CA SER A 109 12.87 -2.94 -23.71
C SER A 109 12.36 -1.99 -24.81
N ALA A 110 11.36 -2.42 -25.57
CA ALA A 110 10.75 -1.63 -26.64
C ALA A 110 10.17 -0.28 -26.18
N SER A 111 9.89 -0.13 -24.86
CA SER A 111 9.36 1.07 -24.25
C SER A 111 10.24 1.57 -23.11
N ALA A 112 10.66 2.84 -23.18
CA ALA A 112 11.40 3.48 -22.09
C ALA A 112 10.61 3.53 -20.77
N ALA A 113 9.27 3.55 -20.83
CA ALA A 113 8.41 3.51 -19.65
C ALA A 113 8.42 2.12 -19.00
N GLU A 114 8.40 1.06 -19.79
CA GLU A 114 8.51 -0.32 -19.29
C GLU A 114 9.88 -0.59 -18.69
N GLN A 115 10.93 -0.11 -19.34
CA GLN A 115 12.29 -0.21 -18.82
C GLN A 115 12.45 0.54 -17.49
N GLN A 116 11.85 1.73 -17.37
CA GLN A 116 11.83 2.48 -16.12
C GLN A 116 11.11 1.70 -15.01
N LYS A 117 9.94 1.16 -15.30
CA LYS A 117 9.15 0.37 -14.36
C LYS A 117 9.91 -0.90 -13.94
N TRP A 118 10.51 -1.59 -14.89
CA TRP A 118 11.35 -2.76 -14.63
C TRP A 118 12.52 -2.41 -13.71
N PHE A 119 13.21 -1.29 -13.98
CA PHE A 119 14.33 -0.81 -13.19
C PHE A 119 13.92 -0.47 -11.74
N GLU A 120 12.83 0.26 -11.57
CA GLU A 120 12.31 0.58 -10.23
C GLU A 120 11.90 -0.68 -9.44
N GLN A 121 11.30 -1.66 -10.11
CA GLN A 121 10.77 -2.86 -9.45
C GLN A 121 11.83 -3.93 -9.18
N ASN A 122 12.78 -4.13 -10.11
CA ASN A 122 13.70 -5.28 -10.06
C ASN A 122 15.11 -4.90 -9.60
N VAL A 123 15.52 -3.65 -9.77
CA VAL A 123 16.86 -3.20 -9.38
C VAL A 123 16.77 -2.34 -8.13
N LEU A 124 16.12 -1.19 -8.19
CA LEU A 124 16.05 -0.28 -7.05
C LEU A 124 15.14 -0.81 -5.93
N LYS A 125 14.07 -1.52 -6.30
CA LYS A 125 12.98 -1.91 -5.39
C LYS A 125 12.35 -0.72 -4.64
N LEU A 126 12.52 0.47 -5.19
CA LEU A 126 12.01 1.75 -4.70
C LEU A 126 11.34 2.50 -5.83
N ASN A 127 10.27 3.20 -5.52
CA ASN A 127 9.74 4.23 -6.38
C ASN A 127 10.26 5.63 -5.96
N TYR A 128 9.94 6.63 -6.76
CA TYR A 128 10.33 8.02 -6.51
C TYR A 128 9.89 8.53 -5.13
N LYS A 129 8.65 8.24 -4.70
CA LYS A 129 8.11 8.71 -3.42
C LYS A 129 8.85 8.10 -2.24
N SER A 130 9.04 6.77 -2.27
CA SER A 130 9.73 6.05 -1.20
C SER A 130 11.20 6.44 -1.12
N PHE A 131 11.87 6.62 -2.28
CA PHE A 131 13.23 7.12 -2.33
C PHE A 131 13.36 8.48 -1.64
N THR A 132 12.50 9.43 -2.02
CA THR A 132 12.56 10.77 -1.42
C THR A 132 12.27 10.77 0.08
N GLN A 133 11.44 9.85 0.58
CA GLN A 133 11.12 9.73 2.01
C GLN A 133 12.22 9.05 2.84
N ILE A 134 13.14 8.30 2.21
CA ILE A 134 14.21 7.56 2.90
C ILE A 134 15.56 8.25 2.75
N VAL A 135 15.77 8.95 1.64
CA VAL A 135 17.09 9.49 1.25
C VAL A 135 17.16 11.00 1.42
N VAL A 136 16.06 11.71 1.29
CA VAL A 136 16.06 13.16 1.23
C VAL A 136 15.17 13.75 2.33
N LEU A 137 15.67 14.77 2.99
CA LEU A 137 14.88 15.69 3.79
C LEU A 137 15.25 17.12 3.38
N GLY A 138 14.27 17.95 3.05
CA GLY A 138 14.49 19.31 2.58
C GLY A 138 13.40 20.29 2.98
N SER A 139 13.72 21.57 2.95
CA SER A 139 12.82 22.62 3.43
C SER A 139 11.84 23.16 2.37
N SER A 140 12.23 23.24 1.08
CA SER A 140 11.47 24.03 0.10
C SER A 140 10.62 23.22 -0.88
N THR A 141 11.01 22.00 -1.22
CA THR A 141 10.34 21.19 -2.25
C THR A 141 10.00 19.79 -1.79
N PHE A 142 10.56 19.37 -0.67
CA PHE A 142 10.25 18.11 -0.03
C PHE A 142 8.80 18.09 0.43
N VAL A 143 8.10 17.00 0.17
CA VAL A 143 6.75 16.75 0.71
C VAL A 143 6.90 15.78 1.86
N PRO A 144 6.77 16.24 3.11
CA PRO A 144 6.87 15.38 4.29
C PRO A 144 5.90 14.20 4.23
N PHE A 145 6.27 13.09 4.85
CA PHE A 145 5.43 11.89 4.89
C PHE A 145 4.00 12.18 5.35
N MET A 146 3.85 13.02 6.37
CA MET A 146 2.53 13.37 6.91
C MET A 146 1.69 14.26 5.98
N GLN A 147 2.31 14.95 5.04
CA GLN A 147 1.61 15.73 4.00
C GLN A 147 1.26 14.91 2.75
N LEU A 148 1.78 13.68 2.64
CA LEU A 148 1.37 12.78 1.57
C LEU A 148 -0.10 12.36 1.77
N PRO A 149 -0.88 12.18 0.68
CA PRO A 149 -2.19 11.55 0.79
C PRO A 149 -2.06 10.11 1.32
N ALA A 150 -3.09 9.59 1.98
CA ALA A 150 -3.09 8.26 2.61
C ALA A 150 -2.59 7.13 1.70
N ALA A 151 -2.97 7.15 0.41
CA ALA A 151 -2.47 6.20 -0.58
C ALA A 151 -0.95 6.33 -0.80
N GLY A 152 -0.42 7.55 -0.76
CA GLY A 152 1.02 7.81 -0.89
C GLY A 152 1.80 7.34 0.33
N ARG A 153 1.27 7.59 1.54
CA ARG A 153 1.86 7.08 2.80
C ARG A 153 1.92 5.55 2.80
N ARG A 154 0.82 4.93 2.39
CA ARG A 154 0.74 3.47 2.28
C ARG A 154 1.76 2.91 1.29
N GLU A 155 1.91 3.51 0.12
CA GLU A 155 2.88 3.11 -0.90
C GLU A 155 4.32 3.14 -0.35
N VAL A 156 4.69 4.19 0.39
CA VAL A 156 6.01 4.31 1.04
C VAL A 156 6.23 3.16 2.04
N ILE A 157 5.26 2.89 2.90
CA ILE A 157 5.38 1.82 3.90
C ILE A 157 5.40 0.43 3.26
N GLU A 158 4.62 0.20 2.20
CA GLU A 158 4.66 -1.07 1.45
C GLU A 158 6.04 -1.31 0.83
N ASP A 159 6.73 -0.28 0.38
CA ASP A 159 8.11 -0.37 -0.12
C ASP A 159 9.10 -0.67 1.02
N ILE A 160 9.01 0.08 2.12
CA ILE A 160 9.88 -0.10 3.29
C ILE A 160 9.74 -1.51 3.86
N LEU A 161 8.54 -2.05 3.91
CA LEU A 161 8.27 -3.41 4.39
C LEU A 161 8.55 -4.51 3.35
N ASP A 162 8.92 -4.16 2.12
CA ASP A 162 9.12 -5.07 0.98
C ASP A 162 7.88 -5.96 0.72
N ILE A 163 6.69 -5.38 0.86
CA ILE A 163 5.41 -6.08 0.66
C ILE A 163 4.72 -5.73 -0.67
N ARG A 164 5.41 -5.01 -1.55
CA ARG A 164 4.93 -4.71 -2.92
C ARG A 164 4.67 -5.96 -3.75
N ILE A 165 5.30 -7.08 -3.37
CA ILE A 165 5.05 -8.38 -4.02
C ILE A 165 3.55 -8.72 -4.03
N PHE A 166 2.81 -8.39 -2.96
CA PHE A 166 1.36 -8.63 -2.92
C PHE A 166 0.59 -7.75 -3.90
N SER A 167 1.08 -6.53 -4.17
CA SER A 167 0.51 -5.65 -5.21
C SER A 167 0.78 -6.20 -6.61
N ALA A 168 1.99 -6.70 -6.86
CA ALA A 168 2.33 -7.38 -8.10
C ALA A 168 1.51 -8.67 -8.28
N MET A 169 1.38 -9.48 -7.22
CA MET A 169 0.53 -10.67 -7.22
C MET A 169 -0.94 -10.32 -7.53
N ASN A 170 -1.45 -9.23 -6.95
CA ASN A 170 -2.82 -8.78 -7.21
C ASN A 170 -3.00 -8.33 -8.68
N THR A 171 -1.98 -7.75 -9.30
CA THR A 171 -2.03 -7.42 -10.73
C THR A 171 -2.11 -8.68 -11.58
N VAL A 172 -1.23 -9.67 -11.34
CA VAL A 172 -1.26 -10.97 -12.04
C VAL A 172 -2.57 -11.71 -11.78
N LEU A 173 -3.09 -11.60 -10.54
CA LEU A 173 -4.37 -12.22 -10.18
C LEU A 173 -5.54 -11.60 -10.94
N LYS A 174 -5.55 -10.28 -11.16
CA LYS A 174 -6.58 -9.61 -11.96
C LYS A 174 -6.61 -10.15 -13.39
N ASP A 175 -5.45 -10.37 -13.99
CA ASP A 175 -5.35 -10.95 -15.34
C ASP A 175 -5.88 -12.39 -15.34
N ARG A 176 -5.51 -13.21 -14.34
CA ARG A 176 -6.03 -14.57 -14.19
C ARG A 176 -7.53 -14.62 -13.92
N ILE A 177 -8.07 -13.67 -13.15
CA ILE A 177 -9.52 -13.55 -12.94
C ILE A 177 -10.22 -13.20 -14.26
N LYS A 178 -9.63 -12.30 -15.03
CA LYS A 178 -10.14 -11.94 -16.37
C LYS A 178 -10.14 -13.15 -17.30
N GLU A 179 -9.00 -13.83 -17.43
CA GLU A 179 -8.87 -15.06 -18.22
C GLU A 179 -9.89 -16.13 -17.79
N ASN A 180 -10.02 -16.36 -16.48
CA ASN A 180 -10.97 -17.33 -15.95
C ASN A 180 -12.42 -16.92 -16.21
N LYS A 181 -12.74 -15.61 -16.17
CA LYS A 181 -14.05 -15.09 -16.53
C LYS A 181 -14.37 -15.30 -18.01
N GLU A 182 -13.39 -15.06 -18.86
CA GLU A 182 -13.49 -15.32 -20.31
C GLU A 182 -13.69 -16.82 -20.56
N ALA A 183 -12.92 -17.69 -19.91
CA ALA A 183 -13.09 -19.15 -20.00
C ALA A 183 -14.47 -19.64 -19.49
N VAL A 184 -15.02 -19.03 -18.42
CA VAL A 184 -16.39 -19.30 -17.98
C VAL A 184 -17.39 -18.90 -19.05
N SER A 185 -17.22 -17.72 -19.65
CA SER A 185 -18.11 -17.23 -20.70
C SER A 185 -18.08 -18.11 -21.95
N GLU A 186 -16.88 -18.54 -22.37
CA GLU A 186 -16.71 -19.45 -23.50
C GLU A 186 -17.37 -20.81 -23.27
N ILE A 187 -17.18 -21.38 -22.07
CA ILE A 187 -17.78 -22.67 -21.71
C ILE A 187 -19.30 -22.53 -21.58
N ASP A 188 -19.80 -21.44 -20.98
CA ASP A 188 -21.24 -21.17 -20.89
C ASP A 188 -21.87 -21.03 -22.29
N TYR A 189 -21.16 -20.36 -23.20
CA TYR A 189 -21.56 -20.29 -24.60
C TYR A 189 -21.56 -21.68 -25.27
N SER A 190 -20.48 -22.47 -25.05
CA SER A 190 -20.38 -23.84 -25.58
C SER A 190 -21.50 -24.75 -25.04
N ILE A 191 -21.80 -24.65 -23.73
CA ILE A 191 -22.90 -25.40 -23.11
C ILE A 191 -24.23 -24.95 -23.69
N SER A 192 -24.43 -23.64 -23.86
CA SER A 192 -25.66 -23.14 -24.53
C SER A 192 -25.80 -23.70 -25.94
N LEU A 193 -24.70 -23.65 -26.69
CA LEU A 193 -24.69 -24.17 -28.06
C LEU A 193 -24.94 -25.69 -28.13
N LEU A 194 -24.38 -26.48 -27.17
CA LEU A 194 -24.67 -27.90 -27.06
C LEU A 194 -26.11 -28.17 -26.63
N LYS A 195 -26.63 -27.37 -25.70
CA LYS A 195 -28.06 -27.44 -25.31
C LYS A 195 -28.95 -27.16 -26.50
N ASP A 196 -28.65 -26.09 -27.25
CA ASP A 196 -29.38 -25.78 -28.47
C ASP A 196 -29.30 -26.93 -29.50
N LYS A 197 -28.11 -27.53 -29.69
CA LYS A 197 -27.94 -28.70 -30.56
C LYS A 197 -28.73 -29.93 -30.06
N VAL A 198 -28.69 -30.18 -28.74
CA VAL A 198 -29.48 -31.27 -28.13
C VAL A 198 -30.99 -31.01 -28.31
N ASP A 199 -31.42 -29.76 -28.12
CA ASP A 199 -32.82 -29.38 -28.31
C ASP A 199 -33.24 -29.47 -29.76
N VAL A 200 -32.39 -29.08 -30.71
CA VAL A 200 -32.61 -29.27 -32.15
C VAL A 200 -32.69 -30.76 -32.50
N GLN A 201 -31.73 -31.56 -32.01
CA GLN A 201 -31.71 -33.00 -32.24
C GLN A 201 -32.91 -33.68 -31.59
N LYS A 202 -33.31 -33.23 -30.42
CA LYS A 202 -34.51 -33.72 -29.72
C LYS A 202 -35.79 -33.41 -30.54
N ARG A 203 -35.89 -32.17 -31.02
CA ARG A 203 -37.02 -31.79 -31.93
C ARG A 203 -37.03 -32.63 -33.19
N PHE A 204 -35.85 -32.86 -33.78
CA PHE A 204 -35.72 -33.69 -34.96
C PHE A 204 -36.17 -35.15 -34.71
N ILE A 205 -35.73 -35.73 -33.54
CA ILE A 205 -36.20 -37.05 -33.12
C ILE A 205 -37.71 -37.05 -32.83
N GLU A 206 -38.20 -35.97 -32.25
CA GLU A 206 -39.63 -35.79 -31.97
C GLU A 206 -40.45 -35.63 -33.26
N ASP A 207 -39.91 -34.90 -34.23
CA ASP A 207 -40.51 -34.77 -35.57
C ASP A 207 -40.52 -36.11 -36.35
N LEU A 208 -39.46 -36.91 -36.22
CA LEU A 208 -39.39 -38.28 -36.76
C LEU A 208 -40.35 -39.24 -36.04
N LYS A 209 -40.60 -39.04 -34.74
CA LYS A 209 -41.56 -39.81 -33.95
C LYS A 209 -43.02 -39.36 -34.12
N LYS A 210 -43.22 -38.23 -34.78
CA LYS A 210 -44.56 -37.73 -35.18
C LYS A 210 -45.42 -38.74 -35.94
N GLN A 211 -44.84 -39.86 -36.32
CA GLN A 211 -45.51 -40.92 -37.06
C GLN A 211 -45.96 -42.13 -36.20
N GLY A 212 -45.88 -42.03 -34.91
CA GLY A 212 -46.26 -43.16 -34.02
C GLY A 212 -47.10 -42.74 -32.82
N GLU A 213 -48.26 -43.35 -32.60
CA GLU A 213 -49.27 -43.02 -31.57
C GLU A 213 -48.83 -43.32 -30.11
N ASP A 214 -47.74 -44.05 -29.88
CA ASP A 214 -47.35 -44.54 -28.54
C ASP A 214 -46.66 -43.52 -27.64
N ASN A 215 -46.31 -42.33 -28.13
CA ASN A 215 -45.46 -41.40 -27.39
C ASN A 215 -46.22 -40.29 -26.64
N VAL A 216 -47.47 -40.09 -26.88
CA VAL A 216 -48.27 -39.03 -26.21
C VAL A 216 -48.50 -39.35 -24.73
N THR A 217 -48.63 -40.61 -24.39
CA THR A 217 -48.84 -41.08 -23.00
C THR A 217 -47.59 -40.85 -22.13
N LEU A 218 -46.40 -41.13 -22.66
CA LEU A 218 -45.13 -40.92 -21.94
C LEU A 218 -44.87 -39.44 -21.64
N TRP A 219 -45.24 -38.55 -22.54
CA TRP A 219 -45.05 -37.10 -22.35
C TRP A 219 -46.09 -36.49 -21.42
N GLN A 220 -47.28 -37.01 -21.36
CA GLN A 220 -48.27 -36.63 -20.35
C GLN A 220 -47.83 -37.06 -18.94
N GLU A 221 -47.18 -38.21 -18.78
CA GLU A 221 -46.59 -38.64 -17.50
C GLU A 221 -45.42 -37.74 -17.10
N GLU A 222 -44.58 -37.30 -18.05
CA GLU A 222 -43.46 -36.39 -17.78
C GLU A 222 -43.93 -35.00 -17.33
N ILE A 223 -44.95 -34.45 -17.98
CA ILE A 223 -45.61 -33.18 -17.59
C ILE A 223 -46.13 -33.28 -16.15
N THR A 224 -46.85 -34.35 -15.84
CA THR A 224 -47.42 -34.57 -14.50
C THR A 224 -46.34 -34.63 -13.42
N LYS A 225 -45.19 -35.24 -13.72
CA LYS A 225 -44.05 -35.29 -12.79
C LYS A 225 -43.40 -33.95 -12.60
N LEU A 226 -43.16 -33.17 -13.65
CA LEU A 226 -42.63 -31.80 -13.59
C LEU A 226 -43.52 -30.85 -12.80
N GLU A 227 -44.84 -30.97 -12.94
CA GLU A 227 -45.82 -30.19 -12.19
C GLU A 227 -45.77 -30.49 -10.68
N LEU A 228 -45.62 -31.77 -10.31
CA LEU A 228 -45.40 -32.19 -8.91
C LEU A 228 -44.10 -31.60 -8.36
N ASP A 229 -43.04 -31.64 -9.14
CA ASP A 229 -41.73 -31.08 -8.77
C ASP A 229 -41.73 -29.54 -8.62
N ILE A 230 -42.48 -28.84 -9.48
CA ILE A 230 -42.71 -27.38 -9.35
C ILE A 230 -43.44 -27.08 -8.04
N LYS A 231 -44.43 -27.87 -7.70
CA LYS A 231 -45.20 -27.69 -6.46
C LYS A 231 -44.31 -27.90 -5.23
N SER A 232 -43.42 -28.89 -5.24
CA SER A 232 -42.45 -29.09 -4.15
C SER A 232 -41.44 -27.96 -4.02
N SER A 233 -40.93 -27.46 -5.18
CA SER A 233 -39.99 -26.34 -5.20
C SER A 233 -40.61 -25.02 -4.72
N HIS A 234 -41.93 -24.80 -4.96
CA HIS A 234 -42.65 -23.66 -4.41
C HIS A 234 -42.78 -23.72 -2.90
N LEU A 235 -43.00 -24.90 -2.31
CA LEU A 235 -43.06 -25.07 -0.86
C LEU A 235 -41.71 -24.78 -0.19
N GLU A 236 -40.60 -25.18 -0.83
CA GLU A 236 -39.26 -24.87 -0.36
C GLU A 236 -38.98 -23.37 -0.42
N LEU A 237 -39.36 -22.71 -1.50
CA LEU A 237 -39.22 -21.28 -1.68
C LEU A 237 -39.95 -20.51 -0.58
N GLU A 238 -41.19 -20.85 -0.26
CA GLU A 238 -41.94 -20.24 0.83
C GLU A 238 -41.29 -20.44 2.19
N ARG A 239 -40.62 -21.59 2.38
CA ARG A 239 -39.83 -21.83 3.62
C ARG A 239 -38.64 -20.89 3.71
N TYR A 240 -37.83 -20.79 2.66
CA TYR A 240 -36.66 -19.90 2.64
C TYR A 240 -37.05 -18.43 2.78
N MET A 241 -38.18 -18.01 2.23
CA MET A 241 -38.71 -16.64 2.40
C MET A 241 -39.05 -16.36 3.88
N ARG A 242 -39.69 -17.33 4.57
CA ARG A 242 -39.97 -17.22 6.02
C ARG A 242 -38.69 -17.19 6.87
N ASP A 243 -37.69 -18.00 6.50
CA ASP A 243 -36.40 -18.04 7.20
C ASP A 243 -35.71 -16.68 7.11
N ILE A 244 -35.69 -16.04 5.92
CA ILE A 244 -35.12 -14.68 5.74
C ILE A 244 -35.88 -13.65 6.57
N ASP A 245 -37.20 -13.70 6.56
CA ASP A 245 -38.02 -12.75 7.32
C ASP A 245 -37.71 -12.86 8.81
N THR A 246 -37.65 -14.10 9.33
CA THR A 246 -37.27 -14.40 10.71
C THR A 246 -35.87 -13.89 11.04
N MET A 247 -34.88 -14.19 10.18
CA MET A 247 -33.50 -13.75 10.35
C MET A 247 -33.36 -12.24 10.23
N THR A 248 -34.13 -11.61 9.35
CA THR A 248 -34.16 -10.16 9.17
C THR A 248 -34.74 -9.48 10.42
N HIS A 249 -35.82 -10.02 11.00
CA HIS A 249 -36.33 -9.56 12.28
C HIS A 249 -35.30 -9.70 13.40
N GLN A 250 -34.68 -10.87 13.52
CA GLN A 250 -33.61 -11.10 14.51
C GLN A 250 -32.44 -10.13 14.33
N MET A 251 -32.05 -9.83 13.09
CA MET A 251 -30.97 -8.89 12.80
C MET A 251 -31.35 -7.45 13.15
N ASN A 252 -32.62 -7.06 12.92
CA ASN A 252 -33.13 -5.72 13.25
C ASN A 252 -33.28 -5.49 14.75
N ASP A 253 -33.56 -6.55 15.52
CA ASP A 253 -33.65 -6.50 16.97
C ASP A 253 -32.25 -6.35 17.62
N LEU A 254 -31.18 -6.69 16.89
CA LEU A 254 -29.81 -6.53 17.38
C LEU A 254 -29.30 -5.10 17.14
N PRO A 255 -28.85 -4.42 18.16
CA PRO A 255 -28.26 -3.09 18.00
C PRO A 255 -27.03 -3.17 17.08
N ASN A 256 -26.81 -2.11 16.33
CA ASN A 256 -25.58 -1.98 15.54
C ASN A 256 -24.53 -1.21 16.35
N PRO A 257 -23.62 -1.92 16.99
CA PRO A 257 -22.68 -1.30 17.94
C PRO A 257 -21.47 -0.63 17.28
N GLN A 258 -21.38 -0.63 15.92
CA GLN A 258 -20.17 -0.17 15.22
C GLN A 258 -19.75 1.24 15.65
N LYS A 259 -20.69 2.18 15.68
CA LYS A 259 -20.40 3.57 16.09
C LYS A 259 -20.00 3.70 17.56
N GLU A 260 -20.48 2.79 18.40
CA GLU A 260 -20.10 2.77 19.82
C GLU A 260 -18.73 2.14 20.01
N LEU A 261 -18.43 1.07 19.27
CA LEU A 261 -17.11 0.47 19.22
C LEU A 261 -16.04 1.46 18.74
N ASP A 262 -16.32 2.21 17.67
CA ASP A 262 -15.41 3.22 17.16
C ASP A 262 -15.10 4.29 18.24
N LYS A 263 -16.12 4.74 18.97
CA LYS A 263 -15.94 5.69 20.09
C LYS A 263 -15.17 5.09 21.26
N LEU A 264 -15.45 3.83 21.62
CA LEU A 264 -14.73 3.15 22.70
C LEU A 264 -13.24 2.99 22.33
N ASN A 265 -12.94 2.62 21.09
CA ASN A 265 -11.58 2.55 20.57
C ASN A 265 -10.86 3.91 20.63
N GLU A 266 -11.55 5.00 20.27
CA GLU A 266 -11.00 6.34 20.45
C GLU A 266 -10.65 6.64 21.92
N PHE A 267 -11.56 6.31 22.85
CA PHE A 267 -11.31 6.48 24.28
C PHE A 267 -10.18 5.59 24.77
N HIS A 268 -10.13 4.34 24.34
CA HIS A 268 -9.08 3.40 24.68
C HIS A 268 -7.70 3.93 24.29
N ILE A 269 -7.57 4.43 23.06
CA ILE A 269 -6.33 5.05 22.57
C ILE A 269 -5.97 6.30 23.40
N LYS A 270 -6.94 7.17 23.67
CA LYS A 270 -6.77 8.38 24.47
C LYS A 270 -6.30 8.08 25.90
N PHE A 271 -6.90 7.10 26.55
CA PHE A 271 -6.57 6.77 27.94
C PHE A 271 -5.19 6.11 28.04
N ARG A 272 -4.87 5.18 27.14
CA ARG A 272 -3.53 4.59 27.08
C ARG A 272 -2.42 5.61 26.81
N SER A 273 -2.69 6.59 25.95
CA SER A 273 -1.74 7.67 25.74
C SER A 273 -1.53 8.50 27.00
N LYS A 274 -2.63 8.92 27.66
CA LYS A 274 -2.55 9.72 28.90
C LYS A 274 -1.82 8.98 30.03
N ILE A 275 -2.04 7.67 30.17
CA ILE A 275 -1.32 6.85 31.16
C ILE A 275 0.18 6.93 30.87
N ARG A 276 0.61 6.68 29.61
CA ARG A 276 2.01 6.68 29.20
C ARG A 276 2.67 8.04 29.40
N ASP A 277 1.95 9.13 29.12
CA ASP A 277 2.46 10.49 29.34
C ASP A 277 2.65 10.78 30.83
N MET A 278 1.72 10.33 31.66
CA MET A 278 1.82 10.45 33.12
C MET A 278 2.95 9.60 33.69
N GLU A 279 3.08 8.35 33.24
CA GLU A 279 4.20 7.46 33.62
C GLU A 279 5.56 8.10 33.26
N SER A 280 5.65 8.67 32.06
CA SER A 280 6.86 9.38 31.62
C SER A 280 7.15 10.60 32.49
N SER A 281 6.11 11.34 32.86
CA SER A 281 6.23 12.51 33.75
C SER A 281 6.62 12.12 35.17
N ILE A 282 6.03 11.04 35.70
CA ILE A 282 6.40 10.48 37.02
C ILE A 282 7.86 10.04 37.00
N LYS A 283 8.29 9.31 35.96
CA LYS A 283 9.67 8.85 35.79
C LYS A 283 10.65 10.02 35.69
N PHE A 284 10.28 11.08 34.95
CA PHE A 284 11.07 12.30 34.86
C PHE A 284 11.27 12.97 36.24
N LEU A 285 10.18 13.16 36.98
CA LEU A 285 10.22 13.79 38.32
C LEU A 285 10.95 12.93 39.33
N THR A 286 10.94 11.62 39.18
CA THR A 286 11.66 10.69 40.05
C THR A 286 13.19 10.72 39.77
N SER A 287 13.57 10.96 38.51
CA SER A 287 14.97 10.84 38.06
C SER A 287 15.77 12.17 38.09
N ASN A 288 15.10 13.31 38.28
CA ASN A 288 15.75 14.62 38.19
C ASN A 288 15.44 15.51 39.40
N ASP A 289 16.47 16.04 40.00
CA ASP A 289 16.38 17.01 41.08
C ASP A 289 16.41 18.46 40.58
N VAL A 290 16.92 18.63 39.38
CA VAL A 290 17.00 19.92 38.67
C VAL A 290 16.37 19.74 37.29
N CYS A 291 15.55 20.68 36.88
CA CYS A 291 14.96 20.64 35.55
C CYS A 291 16.03 20.83 34.46
N PRO A 292 16.25 19.85 33.57
CA PRO A 292 17.30 19.94 32.56
C PRO A 292 16.99 20.98 31.46
N THR A 293 15.78 21.50 31.42
CA THR A 293 15.34 22.49 30.40
C THR A 293 15.51 23.93 30.89
N CYS A 294 15.24 24.21 32.17
CA CYS A 294 15.31 25.57 32.72
C CYS A 294 16.30 25.72 33.89
N ASN A 295 17.01 24.67 34.26
CA ASN A 295 17.97 24.62 35.37
C ASN A 295 17.43 25.08 36.74
N GLN A 296 16.14 25.01 36.96
CA GLN A 296 15.50 25.27 38.23
C GLN A 296 15.42 24.00 39.08
N ASP A 297 15.66 24.12 40.38
CA ASP A 297 15.50 23.03 41.32
C ASP A 297 14.02 22.59 41.39
N ILE A 298 13.79 21.30 41.34
CA ILE A 298 12.49 20.72 41.49
C ILE A 298 12.32 20.35 42.96
N THR A 299 11.47 21.13 43.68
CA THR A 299 11.25 20.90 45.11
C THR A 299 10.66 19.52 45.40
N GLU A 300 11.05 18.92 46.51
CA GLU A 300 10.51 17.63 46.99
C GLU A 300 9.01 17.65 47.14
N GLU A 301 8.42 18.75 47.61
CA GLU A 301 6.98 18.93 47.72
C GLU A 301 6.29 18.89 46.37
N PHE A 302 6.85 19.57 45.37
CA PHE A 302 6.35 19.57 44.00
C PHE A 302 6.44 18.18 43.39
N LYS A 303 7.53 17.45 43.59
CA LYS A 303 7.71 16.08 43.14
C LYS A 303 6.67 15.17 43.74
N ASN A 304 6.60 15.14 45.08
CA ASN A 304 5.72 14.23 45.79
C ASN A 304 4.24 14.50 45.45
N HIS A 305 3.83 15.76 45.35
CA HIS A 305 2.48 16.14 44.97
C HIS A 305 2.13 15.64 43.55
N ASN A 306 3.01 15.89 42.59
CA ASN A 306 2.73 15.51 41.21
C ASN A 306 2.84 14.01 40.95
N ILE A 307 3.77 13.32 41.62
CA ILE A 307 3.87 11.86 41.53
C ILE A 307 2.64 11.18 42.13
N THR A 308 2.18 11.64 43.30
CA THR A 308 0.99 11.08 43.95
C THR A 308 -0.24 11.32 43.11
N SER A 309 -0.47 12.59 42.72
CA SER A 309 -1.59 12.95 41.83
C SER A 309 -1.54 12.22 40.48
N GLY A 310 -0.34 12.02 39.94
CA GLY A 310 -0.14 11.25 38.70
C GLY A 310 -0.54 9.79 38.87
N LYS A 311 -0.09 9.14 39.96
CA LYS A 311 -0.44 7.73 40.25
C LYS A 311 -1.93 7.55 40.45
N GLU A 312 -2.59 8.43 41.23
CA GLU A 312 -4.05 8.36 41.41
C GLU A 312 -4.82 8.50 40.09
N LYS A 313 -4.32 9.36 39.18
CA LYS A 313 -4.92 9.52 37.86
C LYS A 313 -4.70 8.31 36.95
N ILE A 314 -3.51 7.71 37.02
CA ILE A 314 -3.20 6.47 36.30
C ILE A 314 -4.18 5.38 36.73
N THR A 315 -4.32 5.12 38.05
CA THR A 315 -5.22 4.08 38.56
C THR A 315 -6.66 4.28 38.11
N LYS A 316 -7.14 5.56 38.12
CA LYS A 316 -8.49 5.87 37.61
C LYS A 316 -8.63 5.61 36.12
N LEU A 317 -7.60 5.91 35.33
CA LEU A 317 -7.59 5.65 33.89
C LEU A 317 -7.48 4.16 33.55
N GLU A 318 -6.73 3.41 34.37
CA GLU A 318 -6.62 1.95 34.25
C GLU A 318 -7.97 1.28 34.52
N SER A 319 -8.64 1.67 35.63
CA SER A 319 -9.99 1.18 35.91
C SER A 319 -10.99 1.54 34.79
N ALA A 320 -10.88 2.73 34.21
CA ALA A 320 -11.74 3.13 33.10
C ALA A 320 -11.39 2.35 31.80
N LEU A 321 -10.14 1.92 31.62
CA LEU A 321 -9.75 1.03 30.51
C LEU A 321 -10.35 -0.36 30.67
N GLU A 322 -10.33 -0.92 31.90
CA GLU A 322 -10.97 -2.21 32.17
C GLU A 322 -12.49 -2.17 31.88
N ASP A 323 -13.15 -1.06 32.21
CA ASP A 323 -14.58 -0.84 31.89
C ASP A 323 -14.80 -0.74 30.36
N ILE A 324 -13.88 -0.07 29.65
CA ILE A 324 -13.90 0.02 28.19
C ILE A 324 -13.70 -1.36 27.58
N ASP A 325 -12.67 -2.09 28.00
CA ASP A 325 -12.35 -3.43 27.47
C ASP A 325 -13.54 -4.40 27.65
N SER A 326 -14.19 -4.33 28.83
CA SER A 326 -15.38 -5.15 29.11
C SER A 326 -16.56 -4.82 28.19
N LYS A 327 -16.79 -3.52 27.93
CA LYS A 327 -17.84 -3.06 27.02
C LYS A 327 -17.51 -3.34 25.57
N GLU A 328 -16.26 -3.12 25.18
CA GLU A 328 -15.78 -3.43 23.83
C GLU A 328 -15.97 -4.90 23.50
N LYS A 329 -15.68 -5.79 24.46
CA LYS A 329 -15.90 -7.23 24.29
C LYS A 329 -17.38 -7.54 24.05
N THR A 330 -18.28 -7.01 24.88
CA THR A 330 -19.73 -7.26 24.72
C THR A 330 -20.28 -6.72 23.41
N LEU A 331 -19.83 -5.53 22.98
CA LEU A 331 -20.24 -4.93 21.72
C LEU A 331 -19.66 -5.67 20.51
N THR A 332 -18.42 -6.15 20.64
CA THR A 332 -17.78 -6.99 19.61
C THR A 332 -18.52 -8.31 19.45
N ASP A 333 -18.94 -8.93 20.54
CA ASP A 333 -19.73 -10.16 20.50
C ASP A 333 -21.09 -9.90 19.80
N SER A 334 -21.76 -8.79 20.10
CA SER A 334 -22.99 -8.38 19.41
C SER A 334 -22.78 -8.13 17.91
N LEU A 335 -21.67 -7.47 17.54
CA LEU A 335 -21.31 -7.24 16.15
C LEU A 335 -21.04 -8.56 15.41
N ASN A 336 -20.34 -9.47 16.06
CA ASN A 336 -20.06 -10.79 15.50
C ASN A 336 -21.35 -11.60 15.29
N GLN A 337 -22.26 -11.56 16.25
CA GLN A 337 -23.58 -12.19 16.11
C GLN A 337 -24.35 -11.61 14.92
N ARG A 338 -24.40 -10.28 14.80
CA ARG A 338 -25.05 -9.60 13.67
C ARG A 338 -24.42 -10.00 12.32
N ASN A 339 -23.10 -9.99 12.26
CA ASN A 339 -22.35 -10.40 11.06
C ASN A 339 -22.59 -11.86 10.68
N THR A 340 -22.79 -12.71 11.68
CA THR A 340 -23.11 -14.14 11.45
C THR A 340 -24.49 -14.27 10.83
N ILE A 341 -25.50 -13.59 11.42
CA ILE A 341 -26.86 -13.60 10.87
C ILE A 341 -26.88 -13.02 9.44
N GLN A 342 -26.11 -11.95 9.18
CA GLN A 342 -26.02 -11.39 7.83
C GLN A 342 -25.45 -12.38 6.82
N LYS A 343 -24.45 -13.17 7.22
CA LYS A 343 -23.89 -14.23 6.36
C LYS A 343 -24.94 -15.32 6.10
N GLU A 344 -25.70 -15.70 7.12
CA GLU A 344 -26.78 -16.68 6.98
C GLU A 344 -27.88 -16.16 6.05
N ILE A 345 -28.31 -14.90 6.20
CA ILE A 345 -29.27 -14.24 5.28
C ILE A 345 -28.75 -14.32 3.85
N ASN A 346 -27.50 -13.97 3.60
CA ASN A 346 -26.93 -14.02 2.26
C ASN A 346 -26.88 -15.45 1.70
N GLN A 347 -26.61 -16.44 2.56
CA GLN A 347 -26.65 -17.84 2.16
C GLN A 347 -28.07 -18.30 1.78
N VAL A 348 -29.08 -17.90 2.56
CA VAL A 348 -30.48 -18.23 2.29
C VAL A 348 -30.96 -17.48 1.04
N GLN A 349 -30.55 -16.22 0.84
CA GLN A 349 -30.86 -15.46 -0.37
C GLN A 349 -30.33 -16.15 -1.64
N ASN A 350 -29.15 -16.73 -1.58
CA ASN A 350 -28.59 -17.52 -2.69
C ASN A 350 -29.42 -18.78 -2.97
N LYS A 351 -29.93 -19.44 -1.93
CA LYS A 351 -30.83 -20.58 -2.09
C LYS A 351 -32.14 -20.19 -2.79
N ILE A 352 -32.74 -19.05 -2.41
CA ILE A 352 -33.93 -18.48 -3.05
C ILE A 352 -33.69 -18.27 -4.53
N ASN A 353 -32.59 -17.62 -4.90
CA ASN A 353 -32.26 -17.36 -6.29
C ASN A 353 -32.13 -18.65 -7.12
N ASN A 354 -31.51 -19.67 -6.52
CA ASN A 354 -31.40 -20.98 -7.16
C ASN A 354 -32.78 -21.67 -7.35
N CYS A 355 -33.65 -21.57 -6.34
CA CYS A 355 -35.02 -22.11 -6.43
C CYS A 355 -35.82 -21.41 -7.52
N PHE A 356 -35.77 -20.08 -7.61
CA PHE A 356 -36.45 -19.32 -8.70
C PHE A 356 -35.98 -19.75 -10.07
N SER A 357 -34.66 -19.88 -10.23
CA SER A 357 -34.08 -20.33 -11.49
C SER A 357 -34.53 -21.74 -11.88
N ALA A 358 -34.60 -22.66 -10.91
CA ALA A 358 -35.07 -24.02 -11.10
C ALA A 358 -36.55 -24.09 -11.45
N ILE A 359 -37.40 -23.30 -10.78
CA ILE A 359 -38.85 -23.24 -11.05
C ILE A 359 -39.09 -22.69 -12.46
N ASN A 360 -38.47 -21.57 -12.82
CA ASN A 360 -38.62 -20.97 -14.15
C ASN A 360 -38.21 -21.94 -15.27
N TRP A 361 -37.09 -22.64 -15.04
CA TRP A 361 -36.64 -23.64 -16.00
C TRP A 361 -37.68 -24.76 -16.20
N LYS A 362 -38.23 -25.32 -15.09
CA LYS A 362 -39.26 -26.38 -15.14
C LYS A 362 -40.54 -25.91 -15.80
N GLN A 363 -41.03 -24.70 -15.50
CA GLN A 363 -42.23 -24.10 -16.12
C GLN A 363 -42.06 -23.94 -17.63
N ASN A 364 -40.93 -23.45 -18.08
CA ASN A 364 -40.65 -23.33 -19.50
C ASN A 364 -40.61 -24.69 -20.18
N LYS A 365 -40.08 -25.72 -19.49
CA LYS A 365 -40.02 -27.08 -20.00
C LYS A 365 -41.40 -27.72 -20.15
N VAL A 366 -42.31 -27.52 -19.19
CA VAL A 366 -43.70 -27.97 -19.26
C VAL A 366 -44.41 -27.36 -20.49
N LYS A 367 -44.29 -26.03 -20.65
CA LYS A 367 -44.94 -25.29 -21.76
C LYS A 367 -44.40 -25.72 -23.13
N GLU A 368 -43.13 -26.01 -23.23
CA GLU A 368 -42.48 -26.49 -24.44
C GLU A 368 -43.01 -27.89 -24.83
N THR A 369 -43.15 -28.81 -23.85
CA THR A 369 -43.62 -30.17 -24.04
C THR A 369 -45.12 -30.20 -24.43
N GLU A 370 -45.95 -29.32 -23.84
CA GLU A 370 -47.37 -29.18 -24.22
C GLU A 370 -47.54 -28.79 -25.69
N ASN A 371 -46.73 -27.82 -26.16
CA ASN A 371 -46.76 -27.40 -27.57
C ASN A 371 -46.32 -28.54 -28.51
N GLN A 372 -45.44 -29.41 -28.06
CA GLN A 372 -44.95 -30.55 -28.84
C GLN A 372 -45.98 -31.68 -28.93
N ILE A 373 -46.72 -31.98 -27.85
CA ILE A 373 -47.81 -32.97 -27.84
C ILE A 373 -48.85 -32.65 -28.92
N GLN A 374 -49.11 -31.40 -29.14
CA GLN A 374 -50.07 -30.96 -30.17
C GLN A 374 -49.59 -31.17 -31.60
N SER A 375 -48.30 -31.28 -31.81
CA SER A 375 -47.71 -31.35 -33.16
C SER A 375 -47.34 -32.76 -33.62
N ILE A 376 -47.49 -33.79 -32.79
CA ILE A 376 -47.03 -35.15 -33.10
C ILE A 376 -48.10 -36.06 -33.67
N LYS A 377 -48.00 -36.37 -34.90
CA LYS A 377 -48.53 -37.65 -35.48
C LYS A 377 -47.88 -37.93 -36.85
N SER A 378 -46.76 -38.57 -36.90
CA SER A 378 -46.27 -39.44 -37.99
C SER A 378 -44.74 -39.44 -38.26
N ASN A 379 -44.16 -40.60 -38.36
CA ASN A 379 -42.93 -41.15 -39.02
C ASN A 379 -41.81 -41.74 -38.15
N THR A 380 -41.56 -43.05 -38.32
CA THR A 380 -40.86 -43.97 -37.39
C THR A 380 -39.52 -44.55 -37.85
N ASP A 381 -38.93 -44.27 -39.00
CA ASP A 381 -37.82 -45.16 -39.49
C ASP A 381 -36.37 -44.75 -39.25
N ASN A 382 -36.08 -43.59 -38.64
CA ASN A 382 -34.69 -43.17 -38.37
C ASN A 382 -34.43 -42.78 -36.90
N VAL A 383 -35.33 -43.11 -36.01
CA VAL A 383 -35.34 -42.66 -34.60
C VAL A 383 -34.14 -43.14 -33.80
N ASP A 384 -33.67 -44.38 -33.99
CA ASP A 384 -32.60 -44.94 -33.17
C ASP A 384 -31.23 -44.39 -33.55
N ARG A 385 -31.01 -44.07 -34.82
CA ARG A 385 -29.76 -43.42 -35.27
C ARG A 385 -29.65 -41.99 -34.76
N GLU A 386 -30.74 -41.26 -34.73
CA GLU A 386 -30.76 -39.91 -34.20
C GLU A 386 -30.71 -39.87 -32.65
N ARG A 387 -31.20 -40.92 -31.98
CA ARG A 387 -31.03 -41.14 -30.53
C ARG A 387 -29.58 -41.33 -30.14
N GLU A 388 -28.80 -42.07 -30.90
CA GLU A 388 -27.35 -42.23 -30.59
C GLU A 388 -26.60 -40.92 -30.80
N LYS A 389 -26.91 -40.11 -31.82
CA LYS A 389 -26.35 -38.76 -31.98
C LYS A 389 -26.68 -37.85 -30.79
N MET A 390 -27.92 -37.92 -30.30
CA MET A 390 -28.34 -37.14 -29.14
C MET A 390 -27.61 -37.58 -27.85
N LYS A 391 -27.41 -38.88 -27.62
CA LYS A 391 -26.64 -39.39 -26.50
C LYS A 391 -25.22 -38.83 -26.53
N THR A 392 -24.57 -38.84 -27.69
CA THR A 392 -23.21 -38.30 -27.84
C THR A 392 -23.15 -36.82 -27.51
N LEU A 393 -24.15 -36.02 -27.92
CA LEU A 393 -24.23 -34.59 -27.59
C LEU A 393 -24.46 -34.36 -26.09
N ILE A 394 -25.29 -35.20 -25.45
CA ILE A 394 -25.52 -35.13 -24.00
C ILE A 394 -24.26 -35.49 -23.21
N GLU A 395 -23.49 -36.49 -23.63
CA GLU A 395 -22.21 -36.84 -23.01
C GLU A 395 -21.19 -35.73 -23.17
N GLN A 396 -21.13 -35.11 -24.35
CA GLN A 396 -20.31 -33.91 -24.57
C GLN A 396 -20.74 -32.77 -23.64
N GLY A 397 -22.06 -32.53 -23.52
CA GLY A 397 -22.62 -31.54 -22.60
C GLY A 397 -22.29 -31.79 -21.15
N LYS A 398 -22.37 -33.04 -20.68
CA LYS A 398 -21.94 -33.44 -19.31
C LYS A 398 -20.46 -33.21 -19.09
N GLY A 399 -19.64 -33.50 -20.09
CA GLY A 399 -18.19 -33.22 -20.05
C GLY A 399 -17.92 -31.73 -19.91
N GLN A 400 -18.64 -30.90 -20.67
CA GLN A 400 -18.54 -29.45 -20.59
C GLN A 400 -19.05 -28.88 -19.26
N GLU A 401 -20.15 -29.41 -18.73
CA GLU A 401 -20.64 -29.01 -17.40
C GLU A 401 -19.65 -29.39 -16.27
N LEU A 402 -18.97 -30.53 -16.38
CA LEU A 402 -17.91 -30.91 -15.45
C LEU A 402 -16.75 -29.91 -15.50
N GLN A 403 -16.31 -29.55 -16.70
CA GLN A 403 -15.29 -28.52 -16.91
C GLN A 403 -15.73 -27.16 -16.36
N ARG A 404 -16.98 -26.75 -16.63
CA ARG A 404 -17.57 -25.53 -16.08
C ARG A 404 -17.51 -25.50 -14.55
N ARG A 405 -17.86 -26.60 -13.89
CA ARG A 405 -17.77 -26.73 -12.42
C ARG A 405 -16.33 -26.55 -11.92
N GLN A 406 -15.35 -27.12 -12.61
CA GLN A 406 -13.93 -26.95 -12.26
C GLN A 406 -13.49 -25.49 -12.41
N ILE A 407 -13.86 -24.83 -13.52
CA ILE A 407 -13.52 -23.42 -13.76
C ILE A 407 -14.27 -22.52 -12.76
N ALA A 408 -15.53 -22.81 -12.43
CA ALA A 408 -16.29 -22.08 -11.44
C ALA A 408 -15.69 -22.21 -10.03
N LYS A 409 -15.21 -23.42 -9.66
CA LYS A 409 -14.45 -23.63 -8.41
C LYS A 409 -13.20 -22.76 -8.40
N ARG A 410 -12.43 -22.76 -9.49
CA ARG A 410 -11.25 -21.88 -9.64
C ARG A 410 -11.61 -20.40 -9.52
N SER A 411 -12.77 -19.99 -10.06
CA SER A 411 -13.28 -18.61 -9.91
C SER A 411 -13.48 -18.24 -8.43
N THR A 412 -14.00 -19.17 -7.64
CA THR A 412 -14.20 -18.96 -6.19
C THR A 412 -12.86 -18.87 -5.46
N GLU A 413 -11.93 -19.77 -5.79
CA GLU A 413 -10.57 -19.74 -5.25
C GLU A 413 -9.85 -18.42 -5.58
N LEU A 414 -9.93 -17.97 -6.84
CA LEU A 414 -9.34 -16.70 -7.27
C LEU A 414 -9.97 -15.50 -6.55
N LYS A 415 -11.28 -15.52 -6.28
CA LYS A 415 -11.97 -14.48 -5.49
C LYS A 415 -11.46 -14.44 -4.04
N ILE A 416 -11.33 -15.60 -3.40
CA ILE A 416 -10.78 -15.70 -2.04
C ILE A 416 -9.37 -15.14 -2.00
N ILE A 417 -8.52 -15.52 -2.97
CA ILE A 417 -7.16 -15.00 -3.07
C ILE A 417 -7.18 -13.47 -3.29
N ALA A 418 -8.11 -12.97 -4.12
CA ALA A 418 -8.27 -11.53 -4.33
C ALA A 418 -8.64 -10.79 -3.03
N ASP A 419 -9.51 -11.35 -2.22
CA ASP A 419 -9.89 -10.77 -0.93
C ASP A 419 -8.71 -10.78 0.06
N ILE A 420 -7.89 -11.82 0.04
CA ILE A 420 -6.66 -11.91 0.83
C ILE A 420 -5.61 -10.86 0.37
N LEU A 421 -5.49 -10.63 -0.93
CA LEU A 421 -4.50 -9.70 -1.51
C LEU A 421 -4.97 -8.25 -1.55
N LYS A 422 -6.23 -7.95 -1.22
CA LYS A 422 -6.72 -6.57 -1.06
C LYS A 422 -5.94 -5.83 0.03
N ASP A 423 -6.01 -4.52 -0.02
CA ASP A 423 -5.32 -3.65 0.95
C ASP A 423 -5.72 -3.91 2.41
N GLY A 424 -6.96 -4.31 2.67
CA GLY A 424 -7.43 -4.74 3.98
C GLY A 424 -7.06 -6.18 4.39
N GLY A 425 -6.45 -6.98 3.50
CA GLY A 425 -6.07 -8.37 3.73
C GLY A 425 -4.67 -8.54 4.35
N VAL A 426 -3.85 -9.39 3.70
CA VAL A 426 -2.50 -9.74 4.18
C VAL A 426 -1.62 -8.51 4.38
N LYS A 427 -1.66 -7.54 3.48
CA LYS A 427 -0.88 -6.31 3.61
C LYS A 427 -1.19 -5.57 4.91
N SER A 428 -2.46 -5.35 5.19
CA SER A 428 -2.89 -4.68 6.43
C SER A 428 -2.48 -5.48 7.66
N THR A 429 -2.57 -6.80 7.62
CA THR A 429 -2.13 -7.68 8.73
C THR A 429 -0.63 -7.54 8.98
N ILE A 430 0.18 -7.48 7.92
CA ILE A 430 1.62 -7.27 8.06
C ILE A 430 1.90 -5.87 8.60
N ILE A 431 1.28 -4.84 8.06
CA ILE A 431 1.43 -3.45 8.50
C ILE A 431 1.10 -3.34 10.00
N ARG A 432 -0.04 -3.87 10.44
CA ARG A 432 -0.45 -3.86 11.86
C ARG A 432 0.58 -4.51 12.79
N LYS A 433 1.29 -5.53 12.30
CA LYS A 433 2.36 -6.18 13.07
C LYS A 433 3.57 -5.28 13.28
N TYR A 434 3.87 -4.39 12.31
CA TYR A 434 5.03 -3.48 12.38
C TYR A 434 4.69 -2.11 12.96
N LEU A 435 3.43 -1.70 12.97
CA LEU A 435 3.00 -0.42 13.53
C LEU A 435 3.50 -0.17 14.97
N PRO A 436 3.41 -1.12 15.92
CA PRO A 436 3.95 -0.90 17.26
C PRO A 436 5.44 -0.61 17.26
N VAL A 437 6.22 -1.31 16.42
CA VAL A 437 7.65 -1.09 16.28
C VAL A 437 7.92 0.30 15.69
N MET A 438 7.19 0.68 14.65
CA MET A 438 7.31 2.00 14.03
C MET A 438 6.99 3.10 15.04
N ASN A 439 5.87 2.98 15.76
CA ASN A 439 5.48 3.96 16.77
C ASN A 439 6.49 4.06 17.92
N THR A 440 7.08 2.96 18.34
CA THR A 440 8.15 2.93 19.34
C THR A 440 9.38 3.66 18.83
N LEU A 441 9.81 3.39 17.60
CA LEU A 441 10.99 4.03 16.99
C LEU A 441 10.76 5.52 16.77
N ILE A 442 9.59 5.92 16.26
CA ILE A 442 9.24 7.34 16.09
C ILE A 442 9.37 8.08 17.42
N ASN A 443 8.76 7.55 18.47
CA ASN A 443 8.78 8.19 19.78
C ASN A 443 10.18 8.18 20.40
N LYS A 444 10.99 7.14 20.16
CA LYS A 444 12.41 7.10 20.55
C LYS A 444 13.19 8.24 19.89
N HIS A 445 13.07 8.38 18.57
CA HIS A 445 13.76 9.44 17.84
C HIS A 445 13.25 10.83 18.20
N LEU A 446 11.96 10.99 18.48
CA LEU A 446 11.41 12.25 18.98
C LEU A 446 12.02 12.63 20.34
N GLN A 447 12.22 11.67 21.23
CA GLN A 447 12.91 11.90 22.50
C GLN A 447 14.40 12.25 22.31
N GLU A 448 15.09 11.57 21.39
CA GLU A 448 16.47 11.88 21.04
C GLU A 448 16.60 13.30 20.45
N LEU A 449 15.56 13.79 19.76
CA LEU A 449 15.45 15.15 19.24
C LEU A 449 14.93 16.15 20.28
N GLU A 450 14.87 15.78 21.56
CA GLU A 450 14.34 16.59 22.66
C GLU A 450 12.90 17.09 22.44
N PHE A 451 12.13 16.33 21.64
CA PHE A 451 10.74 16.64 21.35
C PHE A 451 9.80 15.65 22.02
N TYR A 452 9.33 16.02 23.18
CA TYR A 452 8.58 15.16 24.10
C TYR A 452 7.08 15.14 23.81
N VAL A 453 6.71 14.54 22.71
CA VAL A 453 5.33 14.24 22.32
C VAL A 453 5.16 12.73 22.20
N ASN A 454 3.91 12.29 22.27
CA ASN A 454 3.55 10.91 21.94
C ASN A 454 2.92 10.87 20.55
N PHE A 455 3.66 10.34 19.61
CA PHE A 455 3.25 10.19 18.23
C PHE A 455 2.74 8.76 18.00
N ASN A 456 1.57 8.61 17.43
CA ASN A 456 1.00 7.32 17.09
C ASN A 456 0.43 7.33 15.68
N LEU A 457 0.81 6.35 14.86
CA LEU A 457 0.21 6.04 13.57
C LEU A 457 -0.76 4.89 13.72
N ASP A 458 -1.93 5.02 13.12
CA ASP A 458 -2.89 3.93 12.98
C ASP A 458 -2.62 3.09 11.71
N ASP A 459 -3.41 2.05 11.47
CA ASP A 459 -3.28 1.16 10.32
C ASP A 459 -3.76 1.78 8.98
N THR A 460 -4.33 2.96 9.05
CA THR A 460 -4.65 3.82 7.89
C THR A 460 -3.61 4.92 7.67
N PHE A 461 -2.55 4.94 8.53
CA PHE A 461 -1.48 5.91 8.55
C PHE A 461 -1.94 7.34 8.86
N ASN A 462 -3.00 7.48 9.64
CA ASN A 462 -3.35 8.74 10.25
C ASN A 462 -2.57 8.89 11.56
N GLU A 463 -2.13 10.11 11.81
CA GLU A 463 -1.39 10.42 13.02
C GLU A 463 -2.30 10.87 14.16
N THR A 464 -1.91 10.53 15.36
CA THR A 464 -2.41 11.12 16.59
C THR A 464 -1.21 11.56 17.41
N ILE A 465 -1.07 12.86 17.65
CA ILE A 465 0.08 13.40 18.39
C ILE A 465 -0.44 14.02 19.68
N LYS A 466 0.11 13.60 20.82
CA LYS A 466 -0.26 14.10 22.15
C LYS A 466 0.91 14.74 22.84
N SER A 467 0.73 15.94 23.32
CA SER A 467 1.70 16.65 24.17
C SER A 467 1.37 16.42 25.63
N ARG A 468 2.36 16.66 26.53
CA ARG A 468 2.19 16.53 28.00
C ARG A 468 1.03 17.36 28.57
N PHE A 469 0.63 18.42 27.88
CA PHE A 469 -0.34 19.41 28.39
C PHE A 469 -1.54 19.64 27.46
N ARG A 470 -1.67 18.90 26.36
CA ARG A 470 -2.69 19.14 25.35
C ARG A 470 -3.24 17.83 24.79
N ASP A 471 -4.53 17.80 24.53
CA ASP A 471 -5.26 16.56 24.29
C ASP A 471 -4.96 15.90 22.95
N GLU A 472 -5.05 16.55 21.83
CA GLU A 472 -4.70 15.96 20.53
C GLU A 472 -4.33 17.03 19.50
N PHE A 473 -3.29 16.76 18.75
CA PHE A 473 -2.82 17.62 17.65
C PHE A 473 -2.72 16.84 16.37
N SER A 474 -2.93 17.51 15.26
CA SER A 474 -2.49 17.05 13.96
C SER A 474 -1.09 17.61 13.67
N TYR A 475 -0.37 16.95 12.77
CA TYR A 475 0.94 17.42 12.26
C TYR A 475 0.88 18.89 11.79
N ALA A 476 -0.23 19.31 11.18
CA ALA A 476 -0.41 20.68 10.70
C ALA A 476 -0.36 21.76 11.79
N SER A 477 -0.66 21.40 13.04
CA SER A 477 -0.76 22.33 14.18
C SER A 477 0.60 22.71 14.79
N PHE A 478 1.67 22.06 14.38
CA PHE A 478 3.02 22.31 14.90
C PHE A 478 3.74 23.41 14.14
N SER A 479 4.68 24.09 14.82
CA SER A 479 5.61 25.03 14.21
C SER A 479 6.53 24.31 13.19
N GLU A 480 7.16 25.05 12.29
CA GLU A 480 8.06 24.46 11.29
C GLU A 480 9.25 23.72 11.93
N GLY A 481 9.78 24.22 13.06
CA GLY A 481 10.85 23.53 13.81
C GLY A 481 10.41 22.22 14.45
N GLU A 482 9.19 22.17 14.98
CA GLU A 482 8.59 20.95 15.53
C GLU A 482 8.24 19.95 14.42
N LYS A 483 7.69 20.41 13.31
CA LYS A 483 7.45 19.58 12.11
C LYS A 483 8.73 18.95 11.60
N MET A 484 9.81 19.71 11.57
CA MET A 484 11.14 19.22 11.18
C MET A 484 11.63 18.08 12.08
N ARG A 485 11.43 18.17 13.40
CA ARG A 485 11.77 17.09 14.33
C ARG A 485 10.91 15.84 14.08
N ILE A 486 9.62 16.01 13.81
CA ILE A 486 8.75 14.90 13.45
C ILE A 486 9.22 14.25 12.14
N ASP A 487 9.51 15.05 11.12
CA ASP A 487 9.95 14.56 9.80
C ASP A 487 11.28 13.81 9.88
N LEU A 488 12.21 14.31 10.71
CA LEU A 488 13.46 13.63 11.02
C LEU A 488 13.23 12.29 11.73
N ALA A 489 12.39 12.29 12.77
CA ALA A 489 12.06 11.07 13.49
C ALA A 489 11.41 10.02 12.57
N LEU A 490 10.53 10.45 11.68
CA LEU A 490 9.94 9.58 10.65
C LEU A 490 11.00 9.06 9.67
N LEU A 491 11.85 9.93 9.13
CA LEU A 491 12.93 9.55 8.22
C LEU A 491 13.85 8.49 8.84
N PHE A 492 14.30 8.71 10.08
CA PHE A 492 15.15 7.76 10.79
C PHE A 492 14.42 6.45 11.06
N THR A 493 13.16 6.52 11.47
CA THR A 493 12.31 5.34 11.64
C THR A 493 12.19 4.53 10.37
N TRP A 494 11.93 5.17 9.24
CA TRP A 494 11.82 4.49 7.95
C TRP A 494 13.14 3.80 7.56
N ARG A 495 14.26 4.43 7.80
CA ARG A 495 15.59 3.83 7.56
C ARG A 495 15.86 2.65 8.49
N GLU A 496 15.55 2.74 9.79
CA GLU A 496 15.69 1.63 10.73
C GLU A 496 14.77 0.45 10.38
N VAL A 497 13.53 0.70 10.07
CA VAL A 497 12.59 -0.34 9.66
C VAL A 497 13.03 -1.01 8.35
N ALA A 498 13.51 -0.23 7.38
CA ALA A 498 14.07 -0.77 6.13
C ALA A 498 15.30 -1.66 6.40
N LYS A 499 16.17 -1.26 7.32
CA LYS A 499 17.35 -2.04 7.76
C LYS A 499 16.93 -3.34 8.46
N LEU A 500 15.95 -3.28 9.38
CA LEU A 500 15.43 -4.46 10.09
C LEU A 500 14.82 -5.48 9.12
N LYS A 501 14.24 -5.02 8.03
CA LYS A 501 13.62 -5.87 7.01
C LYS A 501 14.61 -6.39 5.96
N ASN A 502 15.87 -5.96 5.99
CA ASN A 502 16.82 -6.14 4.88
C ASN A 502 16.22 -5.72 3.53
N SER A 503 15.27 -4.78 3.58
CA SER A 503 14.62 -4.23 2.42
C SER A 503 15.49 -3.13 1.79
N VAL A 504 14.92 -2.10 1.28
CA VAL A 504 15.62 -1.05 0.57
C VAL A 504 16.36 -0.13 1.53
N ASN A 505 17.63 -0.38 1.76
CA ASN A 505 18.52 0.52 2.50
C ASN A 505 19.54 1.14 1.55
N THR A 506 19.85 2.42 1.74
CA THR A 506 20.84 3.17 0.98
C THR A 506 21.92 3.69 1.89
N ASN A 507 23.15 3.82 1.35
CA ASN A 507 24.27 4.42 2.10
C ASN A 507 24.22 5.95 2.19
N ILE A 508 23.31 6.62 1.48
CA ILE A 508 23.24 8.08 1.43
C ILE A 508 22.03 8.64 2.18
N LEU A 509 22.21 9.82 2.75
CA LEU A 509 21.20 10.68 3.32
C LEU A 509 21.53 12.11 2.92
N ILE A 510 20.56 12.84 2.35
CA ILE A 510 20.75 14.21 1.90
C ILE A 510 19.79 15.12 2.64
N LEU A 511 20.34 16.11 3.32
CA LEU A 511 19.64 17.08 4.14
C LEU A 511 19.77 18.46 3.49
N ASP A 512 18.69 18.95 2.88
CA ASP A 512 18.70 20.18 2.07
C ASP A 512 18.11 21.36 2.84
N GLU A 513 18.95 22.35 3.15
CA GLU A 513 18.61 23.62 3.83
C GLU A 513 17.89 23.46 5.20
N ILE A 514 18.05 22.32 5.86
CA ILE A 514 17.40 22.05 7.16
C ILE A 514 17.92 23.00 8.24
N PHE A 515 19.20 23.31 8.20
CA PHE A 515 19.84 24.19 9.17
C PHE A 515 19.53 25.68 8.97
N ASP A 516 19.01 26.03 7.80
CA ASP A 516 18.94 27.43 7.36
C ASP A 516 17.71 28.15 7.86
N SER A 517 16.61 27.44 8.07
CA SER A 517 15.28 28.03 8.35
C SER A 517 14.70 27.68 9.73
N SER A 518 15.11 26.56 10.36
CA SER A 518 14.31 25.96 11.43
C SER A 518 15.07 25.68 12.74
N LEU A 519 16.38 25.88 12.78
CA LEU A 519 17.22 25.59 13.96
C LEU A 519 18.03 26.82 14.38
N ASP A 520 17.95 27.14 15.69
CA ASP A 520 18.84 28.07 16.35
C ASP A 520 20.23 27.47 16.58
N GLY A 521 21.17 28.25 17.17
CA GLY A 521 22.53 27.81 17.38
C GLY A 521 22.63 26.55 18.26
N ASN A 522 21.81 26.41 19.29
CA ASN A 522 21.78 25.26 20.17
C ASN A 522 21.13 24.05 19.46
N GLY A 523 19.99 24.25 18.78
CA GLY A 523 19.35 23.20 18.00
C GLY A 523 20.22 22.67 16.86
N THR A 524 21.11 23.50 16.30
CA THR A 524 22.11 23.06 15.30
C THR A 524 23.16 22.14 15.93
N ALA A 525 23.67 22.46 17.14
CA ALA A 525 24.64 21.61 17.82
C ALA A 525 24.07 20.26 18.26
N ASP A 526 22.86 20.27 18.80
CA ASP A 526 22.13 19.05 19.19
C ASP A 526 21.83 18.15 17.99
N PHE A 527 21.40 18.74 16.89
CA PHE A 527 21.16 18.01 15.65
C PHE A 527 22.43 17.37 15.07
N ILE A 528 23.57 18.06 15.11
CA ILE A 528 24.84 17.47 14.66
C ILE A 528 25.26 16.31 15.58
N ASN A 529 25.00 16.39 16.88
CA ASN A 529 25.23 15.27 17.79
C ASN A 529 24.34 14.07 17.45
N ILE A 530 23.07 14.31 17.11
CA ILE A 530 22.13 13.26 16.66
C ILE A 530 22.59 12.66 15.33
N LEU A 531 23.02 13.48 14.38
CA LEU A 531 23.61 12.98 13.14
C LEU A 531 24.81 12.06 13.41
N ARG A 532 25.60 12.31 14.39
CA ARG A 532 26.72 11.41 14.78
C ARG A 532 26.22 10.03 15.23
N THR A 533 25.10 9.98 15.92
CA THR A 533 24.52 8.73 16.44
C THR A 533 23.80 7.93 15.34
N VAL A 534 23.17 8.61 14.38
CA VAL A 534 22.35 7.99 13.33
C VAL A 534 23.16 7.66 12.07
N THR A 535 24.34 8.28 11.89
CA THR A 535 25.18 8.10 10.69
C THR A 535 26.01 6.83 10.67
N ASP A 536 25.87 5.93 11.65
CA ASP A 536 26.62 4.68 11.70
C ASP A 536 26.38 3.86 10.42
N GLY A 537 27.36 3.92 9.47
CA GLY A 537 27.31 3.25 8.17
C GLY A 537 26.54 3.98 7.06
N ASN A 538 26.25 5.28 7.21
CA ASN A 538 25.65 6.12 6.16
C ASN A 538 26.51 7.34 5.84
N ASN A 539 26.49 7.76 4.57
CA ASN A 539 27.13 8.99 4.11
C ASN A 539 26.09 10.11 4.10
N VAL A 540 26.27 11.08 4.95
CA VAL A 540 25.34 12.22 5.09
C VAL A 540 25.87 13.42 4.34
N PHE A 541 25.03 13.94 3.45
CA PHE A 541 25.24 15.16 2.71
C PHE A 541 24.34 16.24 3.28
N VAL A 542 24.93 17.31 3.77
CA VAL A 542 24.21 18.49 4.27
C VAL A 542 24.40 19.63 3.30
N ILE A 543 23.29 20.14 2.77
CA ILE A 543 23.29 21.35 1.94
C ILE A 543 22.86 22.51 2.80
N SER A 544 23.71 23.54 2.90
CA SER A 544 23.46 24.73 3.72
C SER A 544 24.14 25.97 3.13
N HIS A 545 23.66 27.14 3.52
CA HIS A 545 24.34 28.40 3.26
C HIS A 545 25.03 28.99 4.52
N LYS A 546 24.92 28.32 5.69
CA LYS A 546 25.57 28.70 6.94
C LYS A 546 26.98 28.09 7.01
N GLU A 547 27.91 28.59 6.20
CA GLU A 547 29.31 28.11 6.12
C GLU A 547 30.01 28.22 7.47
N ASP A 548 29.94 29.39 8.09
CA ASP A 548 30.71 29.72 9.31
C ASP A 548 30.38 28.82 10.51
N MET A 549 29.19 28.28 10.58
CA MET A 549 28.74 27.46 11.71
C MET A 549 28.98 25.95 11.52
N LEU A 550 29.15 25.51 10.27
CA LEU A 550 29.12 24.09 9.93
C LEU A 550 30.47 23.57 9.43
N HIS A 551 31.34 24.41 8.89
CA HIS A 551 32.58 24.03 8.21
C HIS A 551 33.45 23.04 9.01
N ASP A 552 33.69 23.33 10.30
CA ASP A 552 34.58 22.52 11.16
C ASP A 552 33.93 21.23 11.70
N LYS A 553 32.69 20.95 11.35
CA LYS A 553 31.92 19.81 11.89
C LYS A 553 31.73 18.68 10.89
N PHE A 554 32.27 18.84 9.68
CA PHE A 554 32.13 17.88 8.57
C PHE A 554 33.51 17.40 8.07
N ASP A 555 33.53 16.14 7.63
CA ASP A 555 34.77 15.48 7.19
C ASP A 555 35.20 15.98 5.79
N ASN A 556 34.25 16.45 4.99
CA ASN A 556 34.46 16.95 3.64
C ASN A 556 33.58 18.16 3.37
N VAL A 557 34.08 19.14 2.63
CA VAL A 557 33.34 20.35 2.24
C VAL A 557 33.43 20.53 0.73
N ILE A 558 32.28 20.59 0.07
CA ILE A 558 32.14 20.87 -1.35
C ILE A 558 31.51 22.26 -1.51
N GLN A 559 32.29 23.21 -1.99
CA GLN A 559 31.82 24.57 -2.23
C GLN A 559 31.38 24.72 -3.69
N PHE A 560 30.10 25.06 -3.92
CA PHE A 560 29.61 25.43 -5.23
C PHE A 560 29.76 26.92 -5.49
N LYS A 561 30.43 27.27 -6.59
CA LYS A 561 30.59 28.66 -7.07
C LYS A 561 30.16 28.80 -8.52
N LYS A 562 29.68 29.99 -8.88
CA LYS A 562 29.44 30.33 -10.28
C LYS A 562 30.74 30.81 -10.93
N VAL A 563 31.19 30.11 -11.96
CA VAL A 563 32.34 30.49 -12.78
C VAL A 563 31.85 30.68 -14.21
N LYS A 564 31.93 31.89 -14.75
CA LYS A 564 31.43 32.24 -16.09
C LYS A 564 29.98 31.80 -16.32
N ASN A 565 29.09 32.09 -15.38
CA ASN A 565 27.67 31.71 -15.34
C ASN A 565 27.34 30.24 -15.15
N PHE A 566 28.32 29.35 -15.00
CA PHE A 566 28.09 27.93 -14.73
C PHE A 566 28.48 27.57 -13.30
N SER A 567 27.67 26.72 -12.69
CA SER A 567 27.97 26.17 -11.36
C SER A 567 29.10 25.14 -11.44
N LYS A 568 30.10 25.27 -10.57
CA LYS A 568 31.20 24.32 -10.44
C LYS A 568 31.44 23.96 -8.97
N PRO A 569 31.72 22.69 -8.65
CA PRO A 569 32.16 22.29 -7.32
C PRO A 569 33.67 22.57 -7.14
N PHE A 570 34.03 22.97 -5.96
CA PHE A 570 35.42 23.08 -5.46
C PHE A 570 35.49 22.28 -4.15
N GLN A 571 36.37 21.30 -4.08
CA GLN A 571 36.66 20.62 -2.82
C GLN A 571 37.62 21.52 -2.00
N THR A 572 37.21 21.87 -0.83
CA THR A 572 38.07 22.46 0.18
C THR A 572 38.39 21.32 1.14
N ASN A 573 39.61 20.76 1.08
CA ASN A 573 40.06 19.79 2.06
C ASN A 573 40.01 20.50 3.43
N GLY A 574 39.17 20.01 4.32
CA GLY A 574 39.19 20.41 5.71
C GLY A 574 40.57 20.01 6.26
N THR A 575 41.36 20.99 6.62
CA THR A 575 42.59 20.76 7.34
C THR A 575 42.26 20.07 8.66
N THR A 576 42.54 18.78 8.74
CA THR A 576 42.70 18.09 10.03
C THR A 576 43.89 18.77 10.74
N THR A 577 43.60 19.62 11.70
CA THR A 577 44.55 19.99 12.77
C THR A 577 44.19 19.18 14.00
#